data_bd9f6151d2588f2cc69dd97094617677
#
_entry.id   bd9f6151d2588f2cc69dd97094617677
#
_cell.length_a   1.000
_cell.length_b   1.000
_cell.length_c   1.000
_cell.angle_alpha   90.00
_cell.angle_beta   90.00
_cell.angle_gamma   90.00
#
_symmetry.space_group_name_H-M   'P 1'
#
loop_
_entity.id
_entity.type
_entity.pdbx_description
1 polymer ?
#
loop_
_entity_poly.entity_id
_entity_poly.type
_entity_poly.pdbx_seq_one_letter_code
_entity_poly.pdbx_strand_id
1 'polypeptide(L)'
;MRIGRRGQVRRLWAPRGGTVVQPGAWERTWVSLNLAVHGGSGVVRWEWRENVTAATLASTLRRWGERGVTAVVWDRAPGHHGNADATVPVQRIEQPAYSPELNPAERVFEYLRSRIEGKTYGSLEAKKAAVEQEVQQVAADGEQIKRLTGWTWIREALAQLPIPNTVFQ
;
A
#
# COMPACT_ATOMS: atom_id res chain seq x y z
N MET A 1 2.08 3.42 1.16
CA MET A 1 2.96 3.23 2.37
C MET A 1 4.25 4.01 2.18
N ARG A 2 4.70 4.73 3.20
CA ARG A 2 5.96 5.48 3.19
C ARG A 2 7.09 4.62 3.77
N ILE A 3 8.18 4.49 3.04
CA ILE A 3 9.37 3.73 3.42
C ILE A 3 10.51 4.72 3.65
N GLY A 4 11.00 4.79 4.89
CA GLY A 4 12.15 5.62 5.24
C GLY A 4 13.31 4.77 5.71
N ARG A 5 14.54 5.31 5.62
CA ARG A 5 15.74 4.66 6.16
C ARG A 5 15.65 4.53 7.69
N ARG A 6 15.03 5.51 8.36
CA ARG A 6 14.74 5.42 9.79
C ARG A 6 13.81 4.24 10.05
N GLY A 7 14.28 3.28 10.87
CA GLY A 7 13.46 2.14 11.29
C GLY A 7 12.31 2.60 12.20
N GLN A 8 11.18 1.92 12.13
CA GLN A 8 10.15 2.08 13.15
C GLN A 8 10.54 1.28 14.39
N VAL A 9 10.39 1.89 15.56
CA VAL A 9 10.61 1.22 16.84
C VAL A 9 9.47 0.22 17.05
N ARG A 10 9.80 -1.06 17.22
CA ARG A 10 8.85 -2.10 17.60
C ARG A 10 8.85 -2.32 19.10
N ARG A 11 7.69 -2.66 19.64
CA ARG A 11 7.61 -3.23 20.98
C ARG A 11 8.17 -4.67 20.93
N LEU A 12 9.15 -4.92 21.75
CA LEU A 12 9.77 -6.26 21.90
C LEU A 12 9.58 -6.73 23.33
N TRP A 13 9.43 -8.03 23.49
CA TRP A 13 9.49 -8.66 24.82
C TRP A 13 10.94 -8.68 25.28
N ALA A 14 11.19 -8.20 26.48
CA ALA A 14 12.51 -8.25 27.11
C ALA A 14 12.36 -8.66 28.58
N PRO A 15 13.40 -9.19 29.20
CA PRO A 15 13.39 -9.42 30.65
C PRO A 15 13.07 -8.11 31.39
N ARG A 16 12.34 -8.21 32.49
CA ARG A 16 11.97 -7.04 33.31
C ARG A 16 13.24 -6.26 33.72
N GLY A 17 13.26 -4.96 33.44
CA GLY A 17 14.41 -4.10 33.70
C GLY A 17 15.49 -4.12 32.60
N GLY A 18 15.34 -4.96 31.56
CA GLY A 18 16.26 -4.97 30.41
C GLY A 18 16.02 -3.80 29.45
N THR A 19 17.10 -3.20 28.96
CA THR A 19 17.07 -2.20 27.90
C THR A 19 17.25 -2.90 26.56
N VAL A 20 16.30 -2.72 25.65
CA VAL A 20 16.43 -3.20 24.28
C VAL A 20 16.99 -2.09 23.41
N VAL A 21 18.16 -2.31 22.83
CA VAL A 21 18.80 -1.39 21.90
C VAL A 21 18.50 -1.86 20.48
N GLN A 22 17.79 -1.04 19.71
CA GLN A 22 17.56 -1.28 18.31
C GLN A 22 18.49 -0.35 17.49
N PRO A 23 19.38 -0.90 16.65
CA PRO A 23 20.15 -0.07 15.71
C PRO A 23 19.21 0.68 14.79
N GLY A 24 19.42 1.96 14.61
CA GLY A 24 18.59 2.81 13.76
C GLY A 24 19.42 3.74 12.89
N ALA A 25 18.93 4.05 11.70
CA ALA A 25 19.49 5.10 10.86
C ALA A 25 18.79 6.43 11.14
N TRP A 26 19.54 7.52 11.15
CA TRP A 26 19.04 8.87 11.46
C TRP A 26 18.63 9.66 10.21
N GLU A 27 18.92 9.16 9.03
CA GLU A 27 18.63 9.87 7.79
C GLU A 27 17.12 9.99 7.56
N ARG A 28 16.70 11.21 7.19
CA ARG A 28 15.31 11.55 6.89
C ARG A 28 15.00 11.43 5.40
N THR A 29 15.51 10.39 4.77
CA THR A 29 15.19 10.06 3.38
C THR A 29 14.05 9.03 3.33
N TRP A 30 13.17 9.16 2.35
CA TRP A 30 12.05 8.24 2.17
C TRP A 30 11.62 8.14 0.71
N VAL A 31 10.91 7.07 0.42
CA VAL A 31 10.21 6.82 -0.84
C VAL A 31 8.83 6.28 -0.51
N SER A 32 7.87 6.48 -1.38
CA SER A 32 6.49 6.02 -1.21
C SER A 32 6.20 4.84 -2.11
N LEU A 33 5.60 3.80 -1.53
CA LEU A 33 5.01 2.68 -2.24
C LEU A 33 3.51 2.94 -2.37
N ASN A 34 3.03 3.21 -3.59
CA ASN A 34 1.62 3.20 -3.94
C ASN A 34 1.26 1.77 -4.30
N LEU A 35 0.22 1.23 -3.67
CA LEU A 35 -0.22 -0.14 -3.89
C LEU A 35 -1.73 -0.18 -3.94
N ALA A 36 -2.27 -0.92 -4.89
CA ALA A 36 -3.69 -1.20 -4.97
C ALA A 36 -3.93 -2.71 -5.07
N VAL A 37 -5.02 -3.17 -4.50
CA VAL A 37 -5.37 -4.59 -4.42
C VAL A 37 -6.81 -4.82 -4.87
N HIS A 38 -7.03 -5.90 -5.61
CA HIS A 38 -8.37 -6.41 -5.91
C HIS A 38 -8.65 -7.64 -5.03
N GLY A 39 -9.40 -7.45 -3.96
CA GLY A 39 -9.66 -8.48 -2.93
C GLY A 39 -10.35 -9.74 -3.46
N GLY A 40 -11.11 -9.64 -4.56
CA GLY A 40 -11.79 -10.77 -5.19
C GLY A 40 -10.88 -11.63 -6.07
N SER A 41 -10.00 -11.01 -6.88
CA SER A 41 -9.09 -11.73 -7.79
C SER A 41 -7.70 -11.99 -7.20
N GLY A 42 -7.31 -11.26 -6.14
CA GLY A 42 -5.96 -11.33 -5.58
C GLY A 42 -4.91 -10.57 -6.38
N VAL A 43 -5.32 -9.77 -7.35
CA VAL A 43 -4.40 -8.97 -8.16
C VAL A 43 -3.90 -7.78 -7.36
N VAL A 44 -2.59 -7.55 -7.43
CA VAL A 44 -1.92 -6.39 -6.82
C VAL A 44 -1.30 -5.53 -7.91
N ARG A 45 -1.41 -4.22 -7.76
CA ARG A 45 -0.72 -3.21 -8.58
C ARG A 45 0.09 -2.34 -7.66
N TRP A 46 1.33 -2.00 -8.02
CA TRP A 46 2.16 -1.11 -7.20
C TRP A 46 3.10 -0.27 -8.05
N GLU A 47 3.49 0.86 -7.48
CA GLU A 47 4.48 1.77 -8.05
C GLU A 47 5.23 2.52 -6.96
N TRP A 48 6.51 2.75 -7.20
CA TRP A 48 7.34 3.60 -6.36
C TRP A 48 7.26 5.06 -6.77
N ARG A 49 7.22 5.94 -5.78
CA ARG A 49 7.20 7.39 -5.97
C ARG A 49 8.10 8.06 -4.94
N GLU A 50 8.90 9.03 -5.36
CA GLU A 50 9.65 9.87 -4.43
C GLU A 50 8.68 10.78 -3.65
N ASN A 51 7.71 11.35 -4.36
CA ASN A 51 6.69 12.21 -3.79
C ASN A 51 5.28 11.76 -4.18
N VAL A 52 4.35 11.88 -3.24
CA VAL A 52 2.93 11.65 -3.47
C VAL A 52 2.24 13.00 -3.61
N THR A 53 1.97 13.40 -4.84
CA THR A 53 1.24 14.61 -5.22
C THR A 53 0.06 14.22 -6.10
N ALA A 54 -0.91 15.12 -6.28
CA ALA A 54 -2.03 14.88 -7.19
C ALA A 54 -1.57 14.50 -8.61
N ALA A 55 -0.51 15.13 -9.12
CA ALA A 55 0.04 14.85 -10.45
C ALA A 55 0.68 13.45 -10.53
N THR A 56 1.46 13.04 -9.51
CA THR A 56 2.06 11.70 -9.48
C THR A 56 1.02 10.60 -9.32
N LEU A 57 -0.04 10.86 -8.54
CA LEU A 57 -1.18 9.95 -8.43
C LEU A 57 -1.96 9.83 -9.73
N ALA A 58 -2.26 10.95 -10.41
CA ALA A 58 -2.91 10.93 -11.71
C ALA A 58 -2.12 10.09 -12.72
N SER A 59 -0.80 10.25 -12.75
CA SER A 59 0.08 9.44 -13.61
C SER A 59 0.07 7.95 -13.26
N THR A 60 -0.02 7.61 -11.96
CA THR A 60 -0.18 6.23 -11.50
C THR A 60 -1.51 5.64 -11.98
N LEU A 61 -2.60 6.38 -11.78
CA LEU A 61 -3.94 5.94 -12.19
C LEU A 61 -4.05 5.73 -13.71
N ARG A 62 -3.42 6.60 -14.54
CA ARG A 62 -3.37 6.37 -15.99
C ARG A 62 -2.73 5.03 -16.34
N ARG A 63 -1.54 4.74 -15.80
CA ARG A 63 -0.86 3.47 -16.03
C ARG A 63 -1.65 2.25 -15.53
N TRP A 64 -2.36 2.41 -14.42
CA TRP A 64 -3.24 1.34 -13.93
C TRP A 64 -4.47 1.17 -14.84
N GLY A 65 -5.03 2.28 -15.36
CA GLY A 65 -6.10 2.27 -16.35
C GLY A 65 -5.70 1.56 -17.64
N GLU A 66 -4.50 1.83 -18.16
CA GLU A 66 -3.92 1.14 -19.32
C GLU A 66 -3.75 -0.38 -19.07
N ARG A 67 -3.67 -0.79 -17.81
CA ARG A 67 -3.59 -2.20 -17.37
C ARG A 67 -4.95 -2.76 -16.93
N GLY A 68 -6.04 -2.09 -17.30
CA GLY A 68 -7.40 -2.57 -17.09
C GLY A 68 -8.05 -2.23 -15.76
N VAL A 69 -7.45 -1.38 -14.93
CA VAL A 69 -8.13 -0.83 -13.73
C VAL A 69 -9.16 0.19 -14.17
N THR A 70 -10.42 -0.01 -13.81
CA THR A 70 -11.53 0.87 -14.18
C THR A 70 -11.98 1.77 -13.05
N ALA A 71 -11.79 1.35 -11.81
CA ALA A 71 -12.07 2.16 -10.64
C ALA A 71 -11.06 1.91 -9.51
N VAL A 72 -10.85 2.92 -8.69
CA VAL A 72 -10.04 2.86 -7.47
C VAL A 72 -10.86 3.38 -6.30
N VAL A 73 -10.97 2.56 -5.26
CA VAL A 73 -11.46 2.98 -3.94
C VAL A 73 -10.25 3.42 -3.12
N TRP A 74 -10.24 4.64 -2.64
CA TRP A 74 -9.10 5.21 -1.92
C TRP A 74 -9.50 6.06 -0.71
N ASP A 75 -8.57 6.30 0.19
CA ASP A 75 -8.78 7.17 1.33
C ASP A 75 -8.76 8.65 0.93
N ARG A 76 -9.14 9.51 1.89
CA ARG A 76 -9.15 10.97 1.73
C ARG A 76 -7.83 11.61 2.16
N ALA A 77 -6.69 10.98 1.89
CA ALA A 77 -5.40 11.59 2.22
C ALA A 77 -5.22 12.93 1.47
N PRO A 78 -4.57 13.94 2.08
CA PRO A 78 -4.43 15.27 1.47
C PRO A 78 -3.84 15.26 0.04
N GLY A 79 -2.96 14.32 -0.27
CA GLY A 79 -2.41 14.15 -1.62
C GLY A 79 -3.44 13.66 -2.65
N HIS A 80 -4.61 13.18 -2.22
CA HIS A 80 -5.68 12.68 -3.07
C HIS A 80 -6.69 13.78 -3.47
N HIS A 81 -6.67 14.95 -2.79
CA HIS A 81 -7.63 16.04 -2.99
C HIS A 81 -7.26 17.06 -4.08
N GLY A 82 -6.16 16.90 -4.78
CA GLY A 82 -5.84 17.77 -5.91
C GLY A 82 -6.86 17.60 -7.05
N ASN A 83 -7.05 18.65 -7.88
CA ASN A 83 -7.73 18.53 -9.17
C ASN A 83 -6.92 17.54 -10.03
N ALA A 84 -7.04 16.26 -9.72
CA ALA A 84 -6.49 15.20 -10.53
C ALA A 84 -7.22 15.33 -11.88
N ASP A 85 -6.42 15.52 -12.89
CA ASP A 85 -6.74 15.62 -14.28
C ASP A 85 -8.03 14.83 -14.62
N ALA A 86 -9.09 15.55 -15.01
CA ALA A 86 -10.37 14.97 -15.40
C ALA A 86 -10.24 13.96 -16.57
N THR A 87 -9.06 13.93 -17.22
CA THR A 87 -8.74 13.00 -18.30
C THR A 87 -8.27 11.60 -17.83
N VAL A 88 -8.16 11.36 -16.52
CA VAL A 88 -7.77 10.02 -16.04
C VAL A 88 -8.95 9.05 -16.20
N PRO A 89 -8.84 7.98 -17.00
CA PRO A 89 -9.94 7.07 -17.33
C PRO A 89 -10.22 6.05 -16.22
N VAL A 90 -9.92 6.39 -14.98
CA VAL A 90 -10.15 5.54 -13.80
C VAL A 90 -11.08 6.27 -12.84
N GLN A 91 -12.23 5.67 -12.56
CA GLN A 91 -13.18 6.22 -11.61
C GLN A 91 -12.59 6.22 -10.20
N ARG A 92 -12.77 7.31 -9.48
CA ARG A 92 -12.34 7.45 -8.09
C ARG A 92 -13.53 7.35 -7.17
N ILE A 93 -13.45 6.45 -6.21
CA ILE A 93 -14.47 6.22 -5.18
C ILE A 93 -13.82 6.52 -3.83
N GLU A 94 -14.29 7.55 -3.15
CA GLU A 94 -13.73 7.94 -1.85
C GLU A 94 -14.30 7.06 -0.74
N GLN A 95 -13.40 6.58 0.12
CA GLN A 95 -13.80 5.94 1.37
C GLN A 95 -14.28 6.97 2.39
N PRO A 96 -15.07 6.57 3.39
CA PRO A 96 -15.35 7.40 4.55
C PRO A 96 -14.04 7.87 5.20
N ALA A 97 -14.04 9.10 5.72
CA ALA A 97 -12.88 9.63 6.42
C ALA A 97 -12.57 8.78 7.67
N TYR A 98 -11.29 8.66 8.00
CA TYR A 98 -10.80 7.94 9.19
C TYR A 98 -11.24 6.46 9.29
N SER A 99 -11.38 5.77 8.17
CA SER A 99 -11.82 4.36 8.11
C SER A 99 -10.76 3.45 7.43
N PRO A 100 -9.52 3.37 7.95
CA PRO A 100 -8.48 2.52 7.36
C PRO A 100 -8.85 1.03 7.42
N GLU A 101 -9.70 0.64 8.36
CA GLU A 101 -10.22 -0.74 8.48
C GLU A 101 -11.06 -1.16 7.27
N LEU A 102 -11.59 -0.21 6.53
CA LEU A 102 -12.31 -0.47 5.27
C LEU A 102 -11.39 -0.59 4.06
N ASN A 103 -10.08 -0.31 4.24
CA ASN A 103 -9.12 -0.36 3.15
C ASN A 103 -8.35 -1.69 3.15
N PRO A 104 -8.66 -2.64 2.26
CA PRO A 104 -7.95 -3.91 2.21
C PRO A 104 -6.47 -3.77 1.87
N ALA A 105 -6.04 -2.70 1.20
CA ALA A 105 -4.63 -2.44 0.93
C ALA A 105 -3.81 -2.25 2.22
N GLU A 106 -4.41 -1.75 3.32
CA GLU A 106 -3.74 -1.63 4.61
C GLU A 106 -3.30 -3.00 5.16
N ARG A 107 -4.03 -4.08 4.89
CA ARG A 107 -3.61 -5.44 5.27
C ARG A 107 -2.37 -5.92 4.53
N VAL A 108 -2.26 -5.57 3.27
CA VAL A 108 -1.03 -5.83 2.51
C VAL A 108 0.12 -5.00 3.08
N PHE A 109 -0.12 -3.74 3.42
CA PHE A 109 0.90 -2.90 4.07
C PHE A 109 1.31 -3.44 5.45
N GLU A 110 0.39 -3.95 6.26
CA GLU A 110 0.70 -4.60 7.54
C GLU A 110 1.56 -5.85 7.32
N TYR A 111 1.21 -6.68 6.34
CA TYR A 111 2.01 -7.85 5.96
C TYR A 111 3.43 -7.44 5.58
N LEU A 112 3.59 -6.47 4.67
CA LEU A 112 4.90 -5.96 4.25
C LEU A 112 5.70 -5.41 5.45
N ARG A 113 5.07 -4.58 6.30
CA ARG A 113 5.71 -4.07 7.52
C ARG A 113 6.20 -5.21 8.40
N SER A 114 5.44 -6.28 8.56
CA SER A 114 5.84 -7.42 9.39
C SER A 114 7.11 -8.11 8.90
N ARG A 115 7.40 -8.03 7.59
CA ARG A 115 8.58 -8.65 6.95
C ARG A 115 9.82 -7.76 6.99
N ILE A 116 9.64 -6.44 6.99
CA ILE A 116 10.74 -5.47 6.87
C ILE A 116 11.08 -4.74 8.18
N GLU A 117 10.13 -4.63 9.10
CA GLU A 117 10.35 -3.93 10.37
C GLU A 117 11.24 -4.75 11.31
N GLY A 118 12.01 -4.04 12.15
CA GLY A 118 12.98 -4.66 13.06
C GLY A 118 14.29 -5.07 12.37
N LYS A 119 14.41 -4.89 11.06
CA LYS A 119 15.64 -5.12 10.30
C LYS A 119 16.37 -3.81 10.04
N THR A 120 17.69 -3.83 10.06
CA THR A 120 18.55 -2.69 9.69
C THR A 120 19.01 -2.84 8.24
N TYR A 121 18.89 -1.77 7.47
CA TYR A 121 19.30 -1.71 6.07
C TYR A 121 20.43 -0.68 5.90
N GLY A 122 21.45 -1.02 5.13
CA GLY A 122 22.60 -0.13 4.90
C GLY A 122 22.27 1.15 4.15
N SER A 123 21.23 1.12 3.27
CA SER A 123 20.77 2.28 2.50
C SER A 123 19.25 2.26 2.32
N LEU A 124 18.68 3.37 1.82
CA LEU A 124 17.27 3.43 1.43
C LEU A 124 16.99 2.50 0.24
N GLU A 125 17.92 2.42 -0.70
CA GLU A 125 17.86 1.57 -1.88
C GLU A 125 17.83 0.09 -1.48
N ALA A 126 18.68 -0.33 -0.53
CA ALA A 126 18.68 -1.68 0.00
C ALA A 126 17.34 -2.04 0.67
N LYS A 127 16.78 -1.09 1.44
CA LYS A 127 15.46 -1.27 2.06
C LYS A 127 14.34 -1.34 1.02
N LYS A 128 14.39 -0.45 0.00
CA LYS A 128 13.45 -0.46 -1.12
C LYS A 128 13.50 -1.78 -1.88
N ALA A 129 14.69 -2.30 -2.16
CA ALA A 129 14.87 -3.59 -2.83
C ALA A 129 14.29 -4.75 -2.01
N ALA A 130 14.50 -4.76 -0.69
CA ALA A 130 13.90 -5.76 0.19
C ALA A 130 12.36 -5.68 0.20
N VAL A 131 11.79 -4.48 0.24
CA VAL A 131 10.32 -4.28 0.15
C VAL A 131 9.81 -4.73 -1.21
N GLU A 132 10.51 -4.39 -2.30
CA GLU A 132 10.14 -4.80 -3.66
C GLU A 132 10.08 -6.33 -3.77
N GLN A 133 11.06 -7.03 -3.22
CA GLN A 133 11.08 -8.49 -3.20
C GLN A 133 9.85 -9.05 -2.45
N GLU A 134 9.52 -8.51 -1.29
CA GLU A 134 8.35 -8.96 -0.52
C GLU A 134 7.02 -8.64 -1.25
N VAL A 135 6.93 -7.48 -1.92
CA VAL A 135 5.76 -7.14 -2.76
C VAL A 135 5.61 -8.12 -3.91
N GLN A 136 6.70 -8.43 -4.63
CA GLN A 136 6.69 -9.37 -5.73
C GLN A 136 6.28 -10.78 -5.27
N GLN A 137 6.81 -11.23 -4.13
CA GLN A 137 6.46 -12.54 -3.57
C GLN A 137 4.98 -12.63 -3.20
N VAL A 138 4.45 -11.63 -2.47
CA VAL A 138 3.04 -11.65 -2.07
C VAL A 138 2.10 -11.46 -3.27
N ALA A 139 2.49 -10.65 -4.26
CA ALA A 139 1.71 -10.43 -5.48
C ALA A 139 1.68 -11.66 -6.40
N ALA A 140 2.69 -12.53 -6.33
CA ALA A 140 2.71 -13.79 -7.06
C ALA A 140 1.74 -14.84 -6.46
N ASP A 141 1.35 -14.71 -5.19
CA ASP A 141 0.38 -15.58 -4.52
C ASP A 141 -0.98 -14.88 -4.38
N GLY A 142 -1.78 -14.93 -5.45
CA GLY A 142 -3.13 -14.35 -5.45
C GLY A 142 -4.05 -14.93 -4.38
N GLU A 143 -3.87 -16.19 -3.99
CA GLU A 143 -4.65 -16.80 -2.91
C GLU A 143 -4.26 -16.24 -1.54
N GLN A 144 -2.98 -15.94 -1.33
CA GLN A 144 -2.55 -15.25 -0.12
C GLN A 144 -3.15 -13.84 -0.07
N ILE A 145 -3.16 -13.10 -1.17
CA ILE A 145 -3.81 -11.78 -1.24
C ILE A 145 -5.30 -11.89 -0.93
N LYS A 146 -6.02 -12.86 -1.50
CA LYS A 146 -7.45 -13.08 -1.18
C LYS A 146 -7.68 -13.39 0.30
N ARG A 147 -6.80 -14.17 0.93
CA ARG A 147 -6.88 -14.44 2.38
C ARG A 147 -6.66 -13.18 3.22
N LEU A 148 -5.74 -12.31 2.80
CA LEU A 148 -5.43 -11.07 3.51
C LEU A 148 -6.52 -10.01 3.35
N THR A 149 -7.13 -9.91 2.17
CA THR A 149 -7.91 -8.75 1.74
C THR A 149 -9.34 -9.07 1.28
N GLY A 150 -9.62 -10.32 0.93
CA GLY A 150 -10.90 -10.76 0.35
C GLY A 150 -11.93 -11.14 1.42
N TRP A 151 -12.17 -10.30 2.40
CA TRP A 151 -13.22 -10.52 3.38
C TRP A 151 -14.60 -10.63 2.73
N THR A 152 -15.53 -11.29 3.40
CA THR A 152 -16.87 -11.54 2.86
C THR A 152 -17.52 -10.25 2.35
N TRP A 153 -17.51 -9.18 3.17
CA TRP A 153 -18.11 -7.90 2.79
C TRP A 153 -17.39 -7.21 1.62
N ILE A 154 -16.05 -7.36 1.49
CA ILE A 154 -15.29 -6.84 0.32
C ILE A 154 -15.75 -7.56 -0.95
N ARG A 155 -15.88 -8.88 -0.91
CA ARG A 155 -16.31 -9.67 -2.07
C ARG A 155 -17.74 -9.36 -2.46
N GLU A 156 -18.62 -9.20 -1.47
CA GLU A 156 -20.02 -8.80 -1.68
C GLU A 156 -20.10 -7.38 -2.26
N ALA A 157 -19.33 -6.43 -1.71
CA ALA A 157 -19.29 -5.08 -2.25
C ALA A 157 -18.76 -5.04 -3.70
N LEU A 158 -17.69 -5.78 -4.00
CA LEU A 158 -17.16 -5.87 -5.37
C LEU A 158 -18.17 -6.51 -6.35
N ALA A 159 -18.93 -7.50 -5.89
CA ALA A 159 -19.97 -8.15 -6.71
C ALA A 159 -21.17 -7.22 -7.01
N GLN A 160 -21.43 -6.24 -6.14
CA GLN A 160 -22.52 -5.27 -6.31
C GLN A 160 -22.08 -4.02 -7.09
N LEU A 161 -20.78 -3.75 -7.18
CA LEU A 161 -20.28 -2.61 -7.94
C LEU A 161 -20.52 -2.86 -9.45
N PRO A 162 -21.20 -1.93 -10.15
CA PRO A 162 -21.41 -2.05 -11.60
C PRO A 162 -20.12 -1.80 -12.40
N ILE A 163 -19.01 -1.61 -11.72
CA ILE A 163 -17.72 -1.24 -12.30
C ILE A 163 -16.76 -2.43 -12.16
N PRO A 164 -16.45 -3.12 -13.25
CA PRO A 164 -15.48 -4.22 -13.22
C PRO A 164 -14.08 -3.71 -12.85
N ASN A 165 -13.22 -4.62 -12.37
CA ASN A 165 -11.81 -4.32 -12.06
C ASN A 165 -11.58 -3.14 -11.10
N THR A 166 -12.48 -2.96 -10.11
CA THR A 166 -12.29 -2.01 -9.02
C THR A 166 -11.22 -2.49 -8.05
N VAL A 167 -10.23 -1.65 -7.77
CA VAL A 167 -9.17 -1.93 -6.79
C VAL A 167 -9.25 -0.98 -5.60
N PHE A 168 -8.65 -1.38 -4.49
CA PHE A 168 -8.51 -0.57 -3.27
C PHE A 168 -7.05 -0.12 -3.12
N GLN A 169 -6.85 1.15 -2.81
CA GLN A 169 -5.54 1.76 -2.56
C GLN A 169 -5.42 2.29 -1.15
#